data_1110dc232793e737aa7113160a9cd55d
#
_entry.id   1110dc232793e737aa7113160a9cd55d
#
_cell.length_a   1.000
_cell.length_b   1.000
_cell.length_c   1.000
_cell.angle_alpha   90.00
_cell.angle_beta   90.00
_cell.angle_gamma   90.00
#
_symmetry.space_group_name_H-M   'P 1'
#
loop_
_entity.id
_entity.type
_entity.pdbx_description
1 polymer ?
#
loop_
_entity_poly.entity_id
_entity_poly.type
_entity_poly.pdbx_seq_one_letter_code
_entity_poly.pdbx_strand_id
1 'polypeptide(L)'
;MKTSSVILKILMPLVLGAGILYWMYRGEDWQTILHVMTDEMDWTWMLLSFPFGILAQMFRGWRWRQTLEPVGEHPRHSVSIHSIFVSYAASLVVPRVGEFTRCGVLNRYDGVSFPKALGTVVTERAIDSLLVMGITALVLLLEMSTFGMFFRKTGTNLQSILGGFSWAGYLVVAICGLAILILLHFLLHKLSIYDKVRATLTGIWQGVISLKDVRNIPLFVFFTLAIWVSYFLHYYLTFFCFDFTADLGLGCALVTFIVGSIAVIVPTPNGAGPWHFAVKPMLILYGVADEKALYFVLIVHTVQTLLVIVLGIYAWLALNFTTVRKTK
;
A
#
# COMPACT_ATOMS: atom_id res chain seq x y z
N MET A 1 3.12 29.76 2.61
CA MET A 1 3.80 28.58 2.00
C MET A 1 3.95 28.87 0.52
N LYS A 2 5.16 28.82 -0.02
CA LYS A 2 5.39 29.17 -1.43
C LYS A 2 4.70 28.14 -2.33
N THR A 3 3.87 28.60 -3.25
CA THR A 3 3.11 27.78 -4.23
C THR A 3 3.99 26.76 -4.96
N SER A 4 5.25 27.10 -5.23
CA SER A 4 6.25 26.21 -5.83
C SER A 4 6.55 24.94 -5.01
N SER A 5 6.49 25.00 -3.68
CA SER A 5 6.72 23.83 -2.81
C SER A 5 5.54 22.85 -2.82
N VAL A 6 4.32 23.32 -3.05
CA VAL A 6 3.12 22.47 -3.15
C VAL A 6 3.09 21.77 -4.51
N ILE A 7 3.36 22.51 -5.57
CA ILE A 7 3.43 21.96 -6.94
C ILE A 7 4.50 20.87 -7.01
N LEU A 8 5.69 21.10 -6.45
CA LEU A 8 6.77 20.12 -6.44
C LEU A 8 6.39 18.82 -5.70
N LYS A 9 5.68 18.93 -4.58
CA LYS A 9 5.22 17.78 -3.78
C LYS A 9 4.17 16.92 -4.49
N ILE A 10 3.42 17.48 -5.41
CA ILE A 10 2.43 16.77 -6.23
C ILE A 10 3.09 16.23 -7.51
N LEU A 11 3.88 17.06 -8.18
CA LEU A 11 4.46 16.72 -9.49
C LEU A 11 5.55 15.64 -9.37
N MET A 12 6.39 15.69 -8.34
CA MET A 12 7.48 14.74 -8.15
C MET A 12 7.01 13.27 -8.07
N PRO A 13 5.99 12.90 -7.26
CA PRO A 13 5.46 11.53 -7.24
C PRO A 13 4.83 11.10 -8.57
N LEU A 14 4.16 12.02 -9.27
CA LEU A 14 3.57 11.75 -10.58
C LEU A 14 4.66 11.47 -11.62
N VAL A 15 5.68 12.32 -11.68
CA VAL A 15 6.82 12.15 -12.60
C VAL A 15 7.60 10.88 -12.27
N LEU A 16 7.80 10.56 -10.99
CA LEU A 16 8.47 9.33 -10.58
C LEU A 16 7.69 8.10 -11.03
N GLY A 17 6.39 8.04 -10.75
CA GLY A 17 5.54 6.93 -11.16
C GLY A 17 5.48 6.78 -12.69
N ALA A 18 5.24 7.89 -13.41
CA ALA A 18 5.21 7.90 -14.87
C ALA A 18 6.57 7.55 -15.47
N GLY A 19 7.68 8.02 -14.88
CA GLY A 19 9.03 7.71 -15.33
C GLY A 19 9.36 6.22 -15.21
N ILE A 20 8.99 5.58 -14.09
CA ILE A 20 9.17 4.13 -13.90
C ILE A 20 8.33 3.35 -14.91
N LEU A 21 7.05 3.71 -15.08
CA LEU A 21 6.18 3.05 -16.06
C LEU A 21 6.71 3.23 -17.49
N TYR A 22 7.09 4.46 -17.87
CA TYR A 22 7.68 4.70 -19.19
C TYR A 22 8.93 3.86 -19.42
N TRP A 23 9.84 3.80 -18.43
CA TRP A 23 11.07 3.01 -18.54
C TRP A 23 10.79 1.51 -18.69
N MET A 24 9.78 0.98 -17.96
CA MET A 24 9.40 -0.43 -18.01
C MET A 24 8.70 -0.83 -19.31
N TYR A 25 7.88 0.06 -19.88
CA TYR A 25 6.98 -0.26 -21.00
C TYR A 25 7.34 0.38 -22.33
N ARG A 26 8.44 1.15 -22.39
CA ARG A 26 8.93 1.84 -23.60
C ARG A 26 9.47 0.90 -24.64
N GLY A 27 8.95 0.10 -25.25
CA GLY A 27 9.45 -0.86 -26.24
C GLY A 27 8.56 -2.06 -26.36
N GLU A 28 7.52 -2.08 -25.52
CA GLU A 28 6.56 -3.16 -25.54
C GLU A 28 5.55 -3.00 -26.67
N ASP A 29 5.17 -4.12 -27.26
CA ASP A 29 4.10 -4.15 -28.26
C ASP A 29 2.73 -4.13 -27.56
N TRP A 30 2.06 -2.97 -27.64
CA TRP A 30 0.73 -2.79 -27.07
C TRP A 30 -0.33 -3.70 -27.70
N GLN A 31 -0.15 -4.15 -28.96
CA GLN A 31 -1.08 -5.09 -29.58
C GLN A 31 -0.98 -6.47 -28.91
N THR A 32 0.23 -6.91 -28.61
CA THR A 32 0.45 -8.15 -27.86
C THR A 32 -0.15 -8.09 -26.45
N ILE A 33 0.03 -6.96 -25.73
CA ILE A 33 -0.57 -6.77 -24.40
C ILE A 33 -2.09 -6.83 -24.47
N LEU A 34 -2.69 -6.16 -25.46
CA LEU A 34 -4.14 -6.21 -25.68
C LEU A 34 -4.61 -7.63 -26.01
N HIS A 35 -3.90 -8.35 -26.85
CA HIS A 35 -4.21 -9.74 -27.20
C HIS A 35 -4.18 -10.63 -25.93
N VAL A 36 -3.14 -10.54 -25.11
CA VAL A 36 -3.07 -11.28 -23.84
C VAL A 36 -4.26 -10.95 -22.92
N MET A 37 -4.66 -9.69 -22.85
CA MET A 37 -5.77 -9.25 -22.02
C MET A 37 -7.15 -9.71 -22.54
N THR A 38 -7.33 -9.76 -23.88
CA THR A 38 -8.63 -10.11 -24.49
C THR A 38 -8.80 -11.61 -24.72
N ASP A 39 -7.74 -12.29 -25.14
CA ASP A 39 -7.83 -13.65 -25.69
C ASP A 39 -7.19 -14.74 -24.77
N GLU A 40 -6.18 -14.37 -23.98
CA GLU A 40 -5.50 -15.33 -23.11
C GLU A 40 -5.93 -15.24 -21.64
N MET A 41 -6.48 -14.11 -21.22
CA MET A 41 -6.86 -13.86 -19.83
C MET A 41 -8.23 -14.47 -19.50
N ASP A 42 -8.29 -15.33 -18.48
CA ASP A 42 -9.58 -15.77 -17.92
C ASP A 42 -10.18 -14.68 -17.01
N TRP A 43 -11.14 -13.96 -17.59
CA TRP A 43 -11.88 -12.90 -16.92
C TRP A 43 -12.73 -13.37 -15.74
N THR A 44 -13.06 -14.67 -15.68
CA THR A 44 -13.87 -15.22 -14.58
C THR A 44 -13.18 -15.00 -13.25
N TRP A 45 -11.89 -15.32 -13.17
CA TRP A 45 -11.10 -15.13 -11.95
C TRP A 45 -10.89 -13.66 -11.59
N MET A 46 -10.69 -12.80 -12.59
CA MET A 46 -10.59 -11.37 -12.36
C MET A 46 -11.88 -10.82 -11.76
N LEU A 47 -13.04 -11.17 -12.34
CA LEU A 47 -14.33 -10.74 -11.82
C LEU A 47 -14.63 -11.32 -10.43
N LEU A 48 -14.25 -12.58 -10.17
CA LEU A 48 -14.33 -13.17 -8.83
C LEU A 48 -13.44 -12.49 -7.80
N SER A 49 -12.37 -11.82 -8.23
CA SER A 49 -11.50 -11.06 -7.34
C SER A 49 -12.16 -9.76 -6.84
N PHE A 50 -13.02 -9.13 -7.63
CA PHE A 50 -13.62 -7.80 -7.33
C PHE A 50 -14.40 -7.75 -6.02
N PRO A 51 -15.27 -8.73 -5.67
CA PRO A 51 -15.93 -8.75 -4.38
C PRO A 51 -14.97 -8.59 -3.19
N PHE A 52 -13.81 -9.22 -3.26
CA PHE A 52 -12.81 -9.13 -2.19
C PHE A 52 -12.16 -7.73 -2.13
N GLY A 53 -11.89 -7.10 -3.29
CA GLY A 53 -11.42 -5.71 -3.33
C GLY A 53 -12.44 -4.73 -2.73
N ILE A 54 -13.72 -4.94 -3.02
CA ILE A 54 -14.83 -4.15 -2.46
C ILE A 54 -14.94 -4.39 -0.95
N LEU A 55 -14.97 -5.65 -0.51
CA LEU A 55 -15.07 -6.04 0.90
C LEU A 55 -13.90 -5.48 1.72
N ALA A 56 -12.68 -5.50 1.20
CA ALA A 56 -11.51 -4.92 1.89
C ALA A 56 -11.74 -3.44 2.23
N GLN A 57 -12.28 -2.67 1.30
CA GLN A 57 -12.57 -1.24 1.51
C GLN A 57 -13.79 -1.04 2.44
N MET A 58 -14.80 -1.91 2.37
CA MET A 58 -15.95 -1.87 3.29
C MET A 58 -15.52 -2.19 4.73
N PHE A 59 -14.74 -3.25 4.94
CA PHE A 59 -14.18 -3.57 6.25
C PHE A 59 -13.33 -2.45 6.81
N ARG A 60 -12.58 -1.74 5.95
CA ARG A 60 -11.82 -0.56 6.35
C ARG A 60 -12.75 0.57 6.83
N GLY A 61 -13.86 0.82 6.17
CA GLY A 61 -14.86 1.80 6.59
C GLY A 61 -15.51 1.45 7.94
N TRP A 62 -15.83 0.18 8.16
CA TRP A 62 -16.40 -0.29 9.43
C TRP A 62 -15.37 -0.27 10.56
N ARG A 63 -14.13 -0.67 10.32
CA ARG A 63 -13.04 -0.57 11.30
C ARG A 63 -12.80 0.89 11.69
N TRP A 64 -12.78 1.80 10.73
CA TRP A 64 -12.55 3.22 11.01
C TRP A 64 -13.62 3.83 11.91
N ARG A 65 -14.88 3.43 11.77
CA ARG A 65 -15.91 3.81 12.72
C ARG A 65 -15.57 3.44 14.16
N GLN A 66 -15.03 2.24 14.39
CA GLN A 66 -14.67 1.79 15.72
C GLN A 66 -13.53 2.60 16.36
N THR A 67 -12.63 3.18 15.55
CA THR A 67 -11.59 4.08 16.05
C THR A 67 -12.10 5.50 16.27
N LEU A 68 -13.21 5.89 15.65
CA LEU A 68 -13.86 7.18 15.84
C LEU A 68 -14.76 7.23 17.09
N GLU A 69 -15.36 6.12 17.47
CA GLU A 69 -16.25 6.04 18.64
C GLU A 69 -15.57 6.50 19.95
N PRO A 70 -14.32 6.08 20.29
CA PRO A 70 -13.66 6.51 21.53
C PRO A 70 -13.38 8.02 21.59
N VAL A 71 -13.25 8.69 20.44
CA VAL A 71 -13.04 10.14 20.39
C VAL A 71 -14.36 10.95 20.33
N GLY A 72 -15.50 10.23 20.56
CA GLY A 72 -16.83 10.82 20.63
C GLY A 72 -17.48 11.11 19.27
N GLU A 73 -17.00 10.47 18.21
CA GLU A 73 -17.51 10.69 16.84
C GLU A 73 -18.27 9.45 16.34
N HIS A 74 -19.49 9.65 15.84
CA HIS A 74 -20.41 8.56 15.46
C HIS A 74 -20.91 8.72 14.01
N PRO A 75 -20.04 8.53 12.99
CA PRO A 75 -20.47 8.62 11.60
C PRO A 75 -21.38 7.46 11.21
N ARG A 76 -22.22 7.68 10.18
CA ARG A 76 -23.05 6.64 9.58
C ARG A 76 -22.20 5.59 8.86
N HIS A 77 -22.65 4.34 8.87
CA HIS A 77 -21.96 3.24 8.20
C HIS A 77 -21.74 3.50 6.69
N SER A 78 -22.79 3.92 5.99
CA SER A 78 -22.70 4.23 4.56
C SER A 78 -21.72 5.36 4.24
N VAL A 79 -21.77 6.45 5.01
CA VAL A 79 -20.86 7.60 4.79
C VAL A 79 -19.40 7.20 5.05
N SER A 80 -19.15 6.37 6.08
CA SER A 80 -17.79 5.86 6.35
C SER A 80 -17.27 5.00 5.20
N ILE A 81 -18.08 4.09 4.64
CA ILE A 81 -17.69 3.27 3.49
C ILE A 81 -17.46 4.13 2.25
N HIS A 82 -18.41 5.00 1.91
CA HIS A 82 -18.26 5.88 0.74
C HIS A 82 -17.05 6.81 0.87
N SER A 83 -16.73 7.26 2.09
CA SER A 83 -15.53 8.09 2.33
C SER A 83 -14.25 7.33 2.00
N ILE A 84 -14.19 6.02 2.26
CA ILE A 84 -13.05 5.17 1.89
C ILE A 84 -12.95 5.04 0.37
N PHE A 85 -14.06 4.73 -0.34
CA PHE A 85 -14.05 4.63 -1.80
C PHE A 85 -13.57 5.93 -2.48
N VAL A 86 -14.11 7.08 -2.06
CA VAL A 86 -13.67 8.40 -2.55
C VAL A 86 -12.20 8.67 -2.22
N SER A 87 -11.74 8.25 -1.05
CA SER A 87 -10.35 8.39 -0.60
C SER A 87 -9.36 7.68 -1.53
N TYR A 88 -9.66 6.42 -1.88
CA TYR A 88 -8.82 5.66 -2.79
C TYR A 88 -8.79 6.28 -4.20
N ALA A 89 -9.96 6.68 -4.73
CA ALA A 89 -10.04 7.35 -6.02
C ALA A 89 -9.30 8.71 -6.02
N ALA A 90 -9.41 9.50 -4.96
CA ALA A 90 -8.68 10.76 -4.82
C ALA A 90 -7.15 10.55 -4.81
N SER A 91 -6.69 9.44 -4.25
CA SER A 91 -5.26 9.08 -4.20
C SER A 91 -4.68 8.67 -5.55
N LEU A 92 -5.53 8.39 -6.56
CA LEU A 92 -5.09 8.19 -7.94
C LEU A 92 -4.66 9.50 -8.60
N VAL A 93 -5.27 10.61 -8.20
CA VAL A 93 -4.95 11.94 -8.75
C VAL A 93 -3.79 12.58 -8.01
N VAL A 94 -3.86 12.57 -6.67
CA VAL A 94 -2.80 13.11 -5.82
C VAL A 94 -2.45 12.09 -4.75
N PRO A 95 -1.22 11.55 -4.77
CA PRO A 95 -0.79 10.55 -3.82
C PRO A 95 -1.01 10.99 -2.36
N ARG A 96 -1.58 10.10 -1.55
CA ARG A 96 -1.88 10.31 -0.12
C ARG A 96 -2.92 11.39 0.21
N VAL A 97 -3.50 12.08 -0.77
CA VAL A 97 -4.58 13.07 -0.50
C VAL A 97 -5.85 12.39 0.02
N GLY A 98 -6.05 11.12 -0.29
CA GLY A 98 -7.21 10.35 0.14
C GLY A 98 -7.44 10.35 1.65
N GLU A 99 -6.38 10.36 2.46
CA GLU A 99 -6.51 10.39 3.92
C GLU A 99 -7.18 11.69 4.40
N PHE A 100 -6.85 12.81 3.78
CA PHE A 100 -7.52 14.09 4.03
C PHE A 100 -8.94 14.11 3.44
N THR A 101 -9.11 13.53 2.26
CA THR A 101 -10.39 13.48 1.56
C THR A 101 -11.44 12.73 2.39
N ARG A 102 -11.12 11.54 2.93
CA ARG A 102 -12.07 10.78 3.75
C ARG A 102 -12.47 11.50 5.03
N CYS A 103 -11.53 12.22 5.68
CA CYS A 103 -11.83 13.05 6.84
C CYS A 103 -12.77 14.23 6.46
N GLY A 104 -12.54 14.85 5.30
CA GLY A 104 -13.40 15.91 4.76
C GLY A 104 -14.81 15.43 4.43
N VAL A 105 -14.95 14.21 3.89
CA VAL A 105 -16.28 13.61 3.63
C VAL A 105 -17.04 13.40 4.94
N LEU A 106 -16.43 12.80 5.98
CA LEU A 106 -17.09 12.63 7.27
C LEU A 106 -17.45 13.95 7.92
N ASN A 107 -16.58 14.95 7.84
CA ASN A 107 -16.84 16.27 8.36
C ASN A 107 -18.05 16.91 7.67
N ARG A 108 -18.10 16.84 6.32
CA ARG A 108 -19.18 17.45 5.52
C ARG A 108 -20.54 16.79 5.74
N TYR A 109 -20.60 15.45 5.77
CA TYR A 109 -21.87 14.71 5.77
C TYR A 109 -22.37 14.33 7.15
N ASP A 110 -21.49 14.10 8.10
CA ASP A 110 -21.83 13.66 9.46
C ASP A 110 -21.36 14.60 10.57
N GLY A 111 -20.73 15.74 10.23
CA GLY A 111 -20.26 16.73 11.20
C GLY A 111 -19.09 16.26 12.06
N VAL A 112 -18.42 15.18 11.68
CA VAL A 112 -17.25 14.63 12.39
C VAL A 112 -16.13 15.66 12.43
N SER A 113 -15.51 15.85 13.58
CA SER A 113 -14.37 16.76 13.73
C SER A 113 -13.19 16.32 12.86
N PHE A 114 -12.78 17.16 11.91
CA PHE A 114 -11.68 16.87 10.99
C PHE A 114 -10.36 16.52 11.71
N PRO A 115 -9.91 17.27 12.75
CA PRO A 115 -8.69 16.92 13.48
C PRO A 115 -8.78 15.56 14.19
N LYS A 116 -9.93 15.24 14.80
CA LYS A 116 -10.15 13.95 15.44
C LYS A 116 -10.11 12.79 14.43
N ALA A 117 -10.82 12.96 13.29
CA ALA A 117 -10.79 11.98 12.21
C ALA A 117 -9.36 11.75 11.69
N LEU A 118 -8.60 12.82 11.48
CA LEU A 118 -7.21 12.70 11.02
C LEU A 118 -6.32 12.00 12.05
N GLY A 119 -6.52 12.25 13.35
CA GLY A 119 -5.83 11.54 14.44
C GLY A 119 -6.06 10.03 14.38
N THR A 120 -7.32 9.59 14.18
CA THR A 120 -7.65 8.16 14.06
C THR A 120 -7.06 7.52 12.79
N VAL A 121 -6.89 8.29 11.71
CA VAL A 121 -6.19 7.82 10.50
C VAL A 121 -4.73 7.44 10.81
N VAL A 122 -4.04 8.24 11.61
CA VAL A 122 -2.66 7.95 12.03
C VAL A 122 -2.60 6.64 12.82
N THR A 123 -3.55 6.44 13.75
CA THR A 123 -3.70 5.18 14.50
C THR A 123 -3.89 3.98 13.58
N GLU A 124 -4.81 4.08 12.60
CA GLU A 124 -5.03 3.01 11.62
C GLU A 124 -3.75 2.69 10.82
N ARG A 125 -3.01 3.70 10.36
CA ARG A 125 -1.74 3.50 9.63
C ARG A 125 -0.70 2.80 10.49
N ALA A 126 -0.61 3.12 11.77
CA ALA A 126 0.28 2.45 12.71
C ALA A 126 -0.04 0.96 12.83
N ILE A 127 -1.31 0.62 13.00
CA ILE A 127 -1.77 -0.77 13.12
C ILE A 127 -1.51 -1.54 11.81
N ASP A 128 -1.88 -0.96 10.67
CA ASP A 128 -1.64 -1.56 9.36
C ASP A 128 -0.13 -1.81 9.13
N SER A 129 0.73 -0.86 9.53
CA SER A 129 2.20 -1.00 9.40
C SER A 129 2.75 -2.13 10.27
N LEU A 130 2.29 -2.25 11.52
CA LEU A 130 2.68 -3.35 12.41
C LEU A 130 2.25 -4.70 11.85
N LEU A 131 1.03 -4.77 11.30
CA LEU A 131 0.53 -6.00 10.70
C LEU A 131 1.35 -6.38 9.45
N VAL A 132 1.62 -5.42 8.55
CA VAL A 132 2.47 -5.67 7.38
C VAL A 132 3.86 -6.16 7.79
N MET A 133 4.46 -5.55 8.80
CA MET A 133 5.76 -6.01 9.35
C MET A 133 5.67 -7.46 9.86
N GLY A 134 4.61 -7.79 10.60
CA GLY A 134 4.39 -9.15 11.09
C GLY A 134 4.20 -10.17 9.97
N ILE A 135 3.36 -9.84 8.97
CA ILE A 135 3.14 -10.70 7.80
C ILE A 135 4.44 -10.83 6.99
N THR A 136 5.19 -9.74 6.81
CA THR A 136 6.48 -9.76 6.13
C THR A 136 7.46 -10.71 6.82
N ALA A 137 7.60 -10.62 8.14
CA ALA A 137 8.45 -11.51 8.92
C ALA A 137 8.02 -12.98 8.76
N LEU A 138 6.71 -13.25 8.82
CA LEU A 138 6.17 -14.59 8.63
C LEU A 138 6.47 -15.12 7.23
N VAL A 139 6.22 -14.35 6.17
CA VAL A 139 6.48 -14.74 4.78
C VAL A 139 7.98 -14.96 4.54
N LEU A 140 8.85 -14.12 5.10
CA LEU A 140 10.30 -14.32 5.03
C LEU A 140 10.73 -15.64 5.68
N LEU A 141 10.11 -16.02 6.81
CA LEU A 141 10.40 -17.28 7.48
C LEU A 141 9.89 -18.49 6.67
N LEU A 142 8.68 -18.41 6.10
CA LEU A 142 8.08 -19.48 5.32
C LEU A 142 8.80 -19.71 3.97
N GLU A 143 9.24 -18.63 3.33
CA GLU A 143 9.83 -18.63 2.00
C GLU A 143 11.37 -18.40 2.03
N MET A 144 12.03 -18.74 3.13
CA MET A 144 13.47 -18.52 3.32
C MET A 144 14.32 -19.17 2.23
N SER A 145 13.88 -20.33 1.70
CA SER A 145 14.52 -21.01 0.58
C SER A 145 14.49 -20.19 -0.71
N THR A 146 13.36 -19.57 -1.00
CA THR A 146 13.14 -18.72 -2.19
C THR A 146 13.98 -17.45 -2.12
N PHE A 147 14.03 -16.80 -0.96
CA PHE A 147 14.92 -15.66 -0.75
C PHE A 147 16.40 -16.05 -0.83
N GLY A 148 16.77 -17.24 -0.32
CA GLY A 148 18.11 -17.79 -0.47
C GLY A 148 18.50 -17.99 -1.95
N MET A 149 17.58 -18.47 -2.80
CA MET A 149 17.80 -18.54 -4.24
C MET A 149 17.94 -17.19 -4.92
N PHE A 150 17.14 -16.21 -4.50
CA PHE A 150 17.24 -14.84 -4.98
C PHE A 150 18.62 -14.24 -4.73
N PHE A 151 19.11 -14.33 -3.49
CA PHE A 151 20.45 -13.84 -3.14
C PHE A 151 21.56 -14.57 -3.90
N ARG A 152 21.41 -15.87 -4.16
CA ARG A 152 22.37 -16.63 -4.99
C ARG A 152 22.36 -16.21 -6.46
N LYS A 153 21.17 -15.98 -7.05
CA LYS A 153 21.03 -15.58 -8.47
C LYS A 153 21.48 -14.13 -8.71
N THR A 154 21.26 -13.24 -7.76
CA THR A 154 21.66 -11.83 -7.86
C THR A 154 23.13 -11.59 -7.50
N GLY A 155 23.86 -12.65 -7.09
CA GLY A 155 25.25 -12.56 -6.65
C GLY A 155 25.44 -11.78 -5.34
N THR A 156 24.36 -11.36 -4.69
CA THR A 156 24.36 -10.65 -3.40
C THR A 156 24.48 -11.66 -2.24
N ASN A 157 25.44 -12.56 -2.29
CA ASN A 157 25.73 -13.41 -1.14
C ASN A 157 26.36 -12.53 -0.05
N LEU A 158 25.73 -12.47 1.13
CA LEU A 158 26.25 -11.72 2.26
C LEU A 158 27.70 -12.12 2.58
N GLN A 159 28.04 -13.39 2.38
CA GLN A 159 29.41 -13.90 2.50
C GLN A 159 30.35 -13.35 1.41
N SER A 160 29.89 -13.13 0.17
CA SER A 160 30.72 -12.54 -0.88
C SER A 160 30.91 -11.03 -0.70
N ILE A 161 29.89 -10.35 -0.20
CA ILE A 161 29.99 -8.93 0.18
C ILE A 161 30.93 -8.77 1.38
N LEU A 162 30.74 -9.60 2.41
CA LEU A 162 31.59 -9.56 3.61
C LEU A 162 32.99 -10.15 3.36
N GLY A 163 33.11 -11.26 2.62
CA GLY A 163 34.39 -11.91 2.33
C GLY A 163 35.30 -11.16 1.36
N GLY A 164 34.77 -10.22 0.57
CA GLY A 164 35.52 -9.36 -0.33
C GLY A 164 36.22 -8.18 0.36
N PHE A 165 35.89 -7.90 1.63
CA PHE A 165 36.51 -6.80 2.37
C PHE A 165 37.75 -7.29 3.12
N SER A 166 38.87 -6.58 2.94
CA SER A 166 40.01 -6.69 3.84
C SER A 166 39.66 -6.13 5.24
N TRP A 167 40.43 -6.47 6.25
CA TRP A 167 40.27 -5.87 7.61
C TRP A 167 40.14 -4.34 7.58
N ALA A 168 40.93 -3.68 6.74
CA ALA A 168 40.82 -2.24 6.51
C ALA A 168 39.49 -1.83 5.88
N GLY A 169 38.91 -2.64 4.98
CA GLY A 169 37.59 -2.42 4.37
C GLY A 169 36.46 -2.47 5.39
N TYR A 170 36.50 -3.43 6.34
CA TYR A 170 35.54 -3.48 7.45
C TYR A 170 35.63 -2.24 8.34
N LEU A 171 36.86 -1.78 8.61
CA LEU A 171 37.09 -0.60 9.42
C LEU A 171 36.57 0.67 8.74
N VAL A 172 36.78 0.80 7.43
CA VAL A 172 36.22 1.90 6.62
C VAL A 172 34.69 1.85 6.62
N VAL A 173 34.06 0.69 6.40
CA VAL A 173 32.60 0.54 6.45
C VAL A 173 32.04 0.89 7.82
N ALA A 174 32.71 0.44 8.90
CA ALA A 174 32.32 0.78 10.27
C ALA A 174 32.45 2.29 10.56
N ILE A 175 33.53 2.92 10.12
CA ILE A 175 33.76 4.38 10.28
C ILE A 175 32.72 5.15 9.44
N CYS A 176 32.47 4.75 8.18
CA CYS A 176 31.44 5.38 7.33
C CYS A 176 30.05 5.20 7.93
N GLY A 177 29.72 4.00 8.42
CA GLY A 177 28.47 3.73 9.10
C GLY A 177 28.29 4.60 10.35
N LEU A 178 29.33 4.69 11.19
CA LEU A 178 29.33 5.55 12.37
C LEU A 178 29.23 7.04 11.99
N ALA A 179 29.95 7.48 10.97
CA ALA A 179 29.86 8.85 10.46
C ALA A 179 28.48 9.19 9.92
N ILE A 180 27.84 8.25 9.19
CA ILE A 180 26.45 8.39 8.72
C ILE A 180 25.49 8.46 9.91
N LEU A 181 25.65 7.63 10.94
CA LEU A 181 24.80 7.66 12.15
C LEU A 181 24.99 8.97 12.92
N ILE A 182 26.21 9.46 13.07
CA ILE A 182 26.52 10.75 13.71
C ILE A 182 25.93 11.90 12.89
N LEU A 183 26.09 11.87 11.55
CA LEU A 183 25.53 12.88 10.65
C LEU A 183 24.00 12.87 10.69
N LEU A 184 23.40 11.68 10.69
CA LEU A 184 21.96 11.50 10.81
C LEU A 184 21.44 12.03 12.16
N HIS A 185 22.13 11.70 13.26
CA HIS A 185 21.83 12.20 14.59
C HIS A 185 21.91 13.73 14.65
N PHE A 186 22.99 14.31 14.11
CA PHE A 186 23.19 15.76 14.05
C PHE A 186 22.14 16.46 13.17
N LEU A 187 21.83 15.91 11.97
CA LEU A 187 20.80 16.42 11.08
C LEU A 187 19.41 16.31 11.71
N LEU A 188 19.10 15.20 12.35
CA LEU A 188 17.82 15.01 13.04
C LEU A 188 17.65 16.01 14.18
N HIS A 189 18.70 16.29 14.94
CA HIS A 189 18.68 17.29 16.04
C HIS A 189 18.57 18.73 15.53
N LYS A 190 19.28 19.08 14.45
CA LYS A 190 19.34 20.45 13.95
C LYS A 190 18.14 20.87 13.08
N LEU A 191 17.43 19.93 12.48
CA LEU A 191 16.32 20.18 11.53
C LEU A 191 14.93 20.06 12.13
N SER A 192 14.76 20.04 13.45
CA SER A 192 13.46 19.76 14.10
C SER A 192 12.77 18.47 13.64
N ILE A 193 13.50 17.60 12.91
CA ILE A 193 13.01 16.31 12.45
C ILE A 193 12.90 15.35 13.65
N TYR A 194 13.79 15.48 14.62
CA TYR A 194 13.75 14.69 15.86
C TYR A 194 12.42 14.84 16.59
N ASP A 195 11.93 16.08 16.74
CA ASP A 195 10.63 16.34 17.37
C ASP A 195 9.49 15.77 16.53
N LYS A 196 9.58 15.81 15.19
CA LYS A 196 8.60 15.19 14.29
C LYS A 196 8.63 13.67 14.36
N VAL A 197 9.81 13.05 14.34
CA VAL A 197 9.99 11.60 14.49
C VAL A 197 9.50 11.15 15.86
N ARG A 198 9.91 11.84 16.94
CA ARG A 198 9.43 11.58 18.31
C ARG A 198 7.92 11.74 18.41
N ALA A 199 7.36 12.82 17.88
CA ALA A 199 5.91 13.04 17.85
C ALA A 199 5.17 11.94 17.05
N THR A 200 5.74 11.50 15.92
CA THR A 200 5.19 10.39 15.13
C THR A 200 5.25 9.07 15.90
N LEU A 201 6.39 8.74 16.51
CA LEU A 201 6.53 7.53 17.34
C LEU A 201 5.63 7.58 18.58
N THR A 202 5.53 8.74 19.23
CA THR A 202 4.60 8.95 20.35
C THR A 202 3.16 8.86 19.89
N GLY A 203 2.83 9.40 18.73
CA GLY A 203 1.50 9.29 18.10
C GLY A 203 1.15 7.83 17.75
N ILE A 204 2.10 7.06 17.21
CA ILE A 204 1.95 5.61 16.97
C ILE A 204 1.69 4.89 18.29
N TRP A 205 2.49 5.16 19.32
CA TRP A 205 2.34 4.55 20.63
C TRP A 205 1.01 4.91 21.31
N GLN A 206 0.62 6.18 21.25
CA GLN A 206 -0.69 6.63 21.73
C GLN A 206 -1.83 6.00 20.92
N GLY A 207 -1.65 5.85 19.60
CA GLY A 207 -2.59 5.15 18.74
C GLY A 207 -2.77 3.66 19.15
N VAL A 208 -1.68 2.97 19.46
CA VAL A 208 -1.73 1.59 19.97
C VAL A 208 -2.39 1.54 21.34
N ILE A 209 -2.11 2.50 22.23
CA ILE A 209 -2.74 2.56 23.55
C ILE A 209 -4.23 2.91 23.43
N SER A 210 -4.64 3.76 22.49
CA SER A 210 -6.05 4.12 22.29
C SER A 210 -6.93 2.94 21.82
N LEU A 211 -6.31 1.83 21.39
CA LEU A 211 -7.03 0.58 21.12
C LEU A 211 -7.72 0.01 22.36
N LYS A 212 -7.25 0.34 23.57
CA LYS A 212 -7.89 -0.06 24.81
C LYS A 212 -9.30 0.53 24.95
N ASP A 213 -9.53 1.67 24.30
CA ASP A 213 -10.78 2.42 24.36
C ASP A 213 -11.77 1.98 23.27
N VAL A 214 -11.34 1.09 22.36
CA VAL A 214 -12.24 0.50 21.35
C VAL A 214 -13.22 -0.43 22.05
N ARG A 215 -14.52 -0.15 21.89
CA ARG A 215 -15.62 -0.84 22.59
C ARG A 215 -15.65 -2.35 22.34
N ASN A 216 -15.28 -2.80 21.14
CA ASN A 216 -15.31 -4.20 20.73
C ASN A 216 -14.00 -4.61 20.07
N ILE A 217 -13.01 -4.97 20.88
CA ILE A 217 -11.68 -5.39 20.42
C ILE A 217 -11.75 -6.63 19.49
N PRO A 218 -12.52 -7.71 19.80
CA PRO A 218 -12.62 -8.85 18.90
C PRO A 218 -13.12 -8.48 17.51
N LEU A 219 -14.12 -7.62 17.41
CA LEU A 219 -14.65 -7.15 16.13
C LEU A 219 -13.62 -6.26 15.39
N PHE A 220 -12.86 -5.45 16.11
CA PHE A 220 -11.78 -4.64 15.53
C PHE A 220 -10.67 -5.52 14.94
N VAL A 221 -10.25 -6.57 15.66
CA VAL A 221 -9.27 -7.55 15.18
C VAL A 221 -9.83 -8.29 13.96
N PHE A 222 -11.10 -8.73 14.02
CA PHE A 222 -11.76 -9.35 12.88
C PHE A 222 -11.71 -8.47 11.63
N PHE A 223 -12.13 -7.21 11.71
CA PHE A 223 -12.07 -6.31 10.56
C PHE A 223 -10.63 -6.07 10.09
N THR A 224 -9.67 -5.98 11.00
CA THR A 224 -8.26 -5.82 10.64
C THR A 224 -7.76 -7.01 9.84
N LEU A 225 -8.02 -8.23 10.27
CA LEU A 225 -7.65 -9.44 9.53
C LEU A 225 -8.45 -9.56 8.22
N ALA A 226 -9.76 -9.28 8.25
CA ALA A 226 -10.63 -9.36 7.09
C ALA A 226 -10.19 -8.39 5.97
N ILE A 227 -9.70 -7.19 6.30
CA ILE A 227 -9.13 -6.26 5.32
C ILE A 227 -7.96 -6.91 4.57
N TRP A 228 -6.99 -7.46 5.29
CA TRP A 228 -5.77 -7.99 4.69
C TRP A 228 -6.00 -9.31 3.96
N VAL A 229 -6.84 -10.18 4.51
CA VAL A 229 -7.27 -11.41 3.83
C VAL A 229 -8.02 -11.07 2.54
N SER A 230 -8.91 -10.08 2.58
CA SER A 230 -9.64 -9.66 1.38
C SER A 230 -8.71 -9.04 0.33
N TYR A 231 -7.74 -8.20 0.72
CA TYR A 231 -6.74 -7.69 -0.23
C TYR A 231 -5.88 -8.80 -0.81
N PHE A 232 -5.47 -9.76 0.02
CA PHE A 232 -4.72 -10.91 -0.45
C PHE A 232 -5.53 -11.75 -1.44
N LEU A 233 -6.79 -12.06 -1.14
CA LEU A 233 -7.66 -12.82 -2.04
C LEU A 233 -7.96 -12.05 -3.33
N HIS A 234 -8.16 -10.72 -3.25
CA HIS A 234 -8.30 -9.87 -4.43
C HIS A 234 -7.08 -9.95 -5.35
N TYR A 235 -5.89 -10.05 -4.79
CA TYR A 235 -4.66 -10.23 -5.55
C TYR A 235 -4.45 -11.69 -5.96
N TYR A 236 -4.61 -12.67 -5.06
CA TYR A 236 -4.33 -14.08 -5.31
C TYR A 236 -5.18 -14.66 -6.43
N LEU A 237 -6.46 -14.30 -6.51
CA LEU A 237 -7.34 -14.77 -7.57
C LEU A 237 -6.87 -14.34 -8.97
N THR A 238 -6.10 -13.26 -9.08
CA THR A 238 -5.55 -12.84 -10.38
C THR A 238 -4.48 -13.77 -10.92
N PHE A 239 -3.88 -14.62 -10.07
CA PHE A 239 -2.93 -15.65 -10.54
C PHE A 239 -3.59 -16.68 -11.44
N PHE A 240 -4.86 -16.96 -11.21
CA PHE A 240 -5.64 -17.90 -12.03
C PHE A 240 -6.16 -17.29 -13.33
N CYS A 241 -5.94 -15.98 -13.55
CA CYS A 241 -6.32 -15.34 -14.80
C CYS A 241 -5.43 -15.74 -15.98
N PHE A 242 -4.24 -16.27 -15.73
CA PHE A 242 -3.27 -16.59 -16.77
C PHE A 242 -2.64 -17.95 -16.50
N ASP A 243 -2.53 -18.79 -17.55
CA ASP A 243 -1.93 -20.13 -17.45
C ASP A 243 -0.51 -20.09 -16.88
N PHE A 244 0.26 -19.03 -17.20
CA PHE A 244 1.65 -18.90 -16.76
C PHE A 244 1.81 -18.50 -15.27
N THR A 245 0.73 -18.16 -14.57
CA THR A 245 0.76 -17.88 -13.13
C THR A 245 -0.11 -18.82 -12.30
N ALA A 246 -1.02 -19.57 -12.92
CA ALA A 246 -2.01 -20.40 -12.22
C ALA A 246 -1.37 -21.44 -11.27
N ASP A 247 -0.24 -22.03 -11.68
CA ASP A 247 0.45 -23.09 -10.94
C ASP A 247 1.57 -22.60 -10.00
N LEU A 248 1.78 -21.28 -9.88
CA LEU A 248 2.87 -20.74 -9.04
C LEU A 248 2.65 -20.92 -7.53
N GLY A 249 1.42 -21.23 -7.13
CA GLY A 249 1.07 -21.56 -5.77
C GLY A 249 0.99 -20.37 -4.82
N LEU A 250 0.60 -20.70 -3.57
CA LEU A 250 0.34 -19.70 -2.51
C LEU A 250 1.60 -18.95 -2.08
N GLY A 251 2.78 -19.60 -2.07
CA GLY A 251 4.04 -18.98 -1.66
C GLY A 251 4.43 -17.81 -2.55
N CYS A 252 4.37 -17.99 -3.87
CA CYS A 252 4.62 -16.93 -4.85
C CYS A 252 3.66 -15.76 -4.66
N ALA A 253 2.36 -16.06 -4.48
CA ALA A 253 1.34 -15.04 -4.28
C ALA A 253 1.58 -14.25 -2.98
N LEU A 254 1.96 -14.88 -1.87
CA LEU A 254 2.28 -14.23 -0.61
C LEU A 254 3.51 -13.33 -0.73
N VAL A 255 4.59 -13.83 -1.34
CA VAL A 255 5.82 -13.04 -1.51
C VAL A 255 5.56 -11.81 -2.37
N THR A 256 4.93 -11.99 -3.54
CA THR A 256 4.64 -10.89 -4.46
C THR A 256 3.64 -9.89 -3.86
N PHE A 257 2.64 -10.35 -3.11
CA PHE A 257 1.70 -9.50 -2.38
C PHE A 257 2.41 -8.63 -1.34
N ILE A 258 3.29 -9.21 -0.52
CA ILE A 258 4.01 -8.45 0.52
C ILE A 258 5.01 -7.48 -0.11
N VAL A 259 5.78 -7.92 -1.09
CA VAL A 259 6.75 -7.06 -1.80
C VAL A 259 6.03 -5.89 -2.47
N GLY A 260 4.90 -6.17 -3.13
CA GLY A 260 4.02 -5.14 -3.71
C GLY A 260 3.46 -4.18 -2.66
N SER A 261 3.02 -4.69 -1.50
CA SER A 261 2.48 -3.88 -0.41
C SER A 261 3.55 -2.94 0.19
N ILE A 262 4.80 -3.39 0.29
CA ILE A 262 5.93 -2.56 0.71
C ILE A 262 6.25 -1.50 -0.35
N ALA A 263 6.23 -1.85 -1.63
CA ALA A 263 6.52 -0.92 -2.72
C ALA A 263 5.54 0.27 -2.79
N VAL A 264 4.28 0.07 -2.41
CA VAL A 264 3.26 1.13 -2.33
C VAL A 264 3.56 2.19 -1.25
N ILE A 265 4.54 1.97 -0.36
CA ILE A 265 5.02 3.01 0.56
C ILE A 265 5.61 4.19 -0.22
N VAL A 266 6.20 3.95 -1.39
CA VAL A 266 6.62 5.01 -2.31
C VAL A 266 5.39 5.78 -2.80
N PRO A 267 5.31 7.09 -2.57
CA PRO A 267 4.11 7.88 -2.81
C PRO A 267 3.92 8.16 -4.31
N THR A 268 3.40 7.19 -5.04
CA THR A 268 2.95 7.33 -6.43
C THR A 268 1.44 7.07 -6.52
N PRO A 269 0.75 7.49 -7.60
CA PRO A 269 -0.67 7.19 -7.77
C PRO A 269 -0.93 5.68 -7.70
N ASN A 270 -1.68 5.23 -6.70
CA ASN A 270 -2.00 3.81 -6.46
C ASN A 270 -0.77 2.86 -6.46
N GLY A 271 0.43 3.36 -6.17
CA GLY A 271 1.65 2.55 -6.25
C GLY A 271 2.14 2.29 -7.68
N ALA A 272 1.55 2.95 -8.70
CA ALA A 272 1.96 2.78 -10.09
C ALA A 272 3.45 3.07 -10.28
N GLY A 273 4.13 2.21 -10.99
CA GLY A 273 5.58 2.20 -11.14
C GLY A 273 6.27 1.35 -10.07
N PRO A 274 6.38 1.80 -8.82
CA PRO A 274 7.06 1.04 -7.77
C PRO A 274 6.49 -0.36 -7.54
N TRP A 275 5.17 -0.53 -7.57
CA TRP A 275 4.53 -1.83 -7.45
C TRP A 275 4.91 -2.76 -8.62
N HIS A 276 4.86 -2.27 -9.85
CA HIS A 276 5.25 -3.03 -11.05
C HIS A 276 6.71 -3.46 -10.96
N PHE A 277 7.59 -2.51 -10.63
CA PHE A 277 9.02 -2.73 -10.49
C PHE A 277 9.37 -3.76 -9.41
N ALA A 278 8.59 -3.82 -8.33
CA ALA A 278 8.83 -4.73 -7.22
C ALA A 278 8.27 -6.14 -7.46
N VAL A 279 7.08 -6.26 -8.06
CA VAL A 279 6.39 -7.54 -8.26
C VAL A 279 6.96 -8.32 -9.45
N LYS A 280 7.30 -7.65 -10.56
CA LYS A 280 7.83 -8.29 -11.77
C LYS A 280 9.03 -9.21 -11.48
N PRO A 281 10.13 -8.75 -10.84
CA PRO A 281 11.30 -9.60 -10.59
C PRO A 281 10.99 -10.78 -9.65
N MET A 282 10.01 -10.63 -8.77
CA MET A 282 9.59 -11.77 -7.93
C MET A 282 8.92 -12.86 -8.77
N LEU A 283 8.03 -12.51 -9.70
CA LEU A 283 7.43 -13.47 -10.63
C LEU A 283 8.50 -14.20 -11.46
N ILE A 284 9.49 -13.46 -11.96
CA ILE A 284 10.63 -14.04 -12.70
C ILE A 284 11.43 -15.00 -11.82
N LEU A 285 11.61 -14.69 -10.54
CA LEU A 285 12.29 -15.58 -9.59
C LEU A 285 11.56 -16.93 -9.45
N TYR A 286 10.23 -16.92 -9.52
CA TYR A 286 9.39 -18.12 -9.48
C TYR A 286 9.24 -18.80 -10.86
N GLY A 287 9.99 -18.34 -11.89
CA GLY A 287 10.09 -19.00 -13.18
C GLY A 287 9.20 -18.43 -14.27
N VAL A 288 8.51 -17.32 -14.04
CA VAL A 288 7.73 -16.65 -15.09
C VAL A 288 8.69 -15.94 -16.06
N ALA A 289 8.46 -16.09 -17.36
CA ALA A 289 9.22 -15.37 -18.38
C ALA A 289 9.10 -13.84 -18.21
N ASP A 290 10.16 -13.10 -18.53
CA ASP A 290 10.25 -11.65 -18.32
C ASP A 290 9.08 -10.88 -18.91
N GLU A 291 8.73 -11.17 -20.18
CA GLU A 291 7.60 -10.54 -20.89
C GLU A 291 6.25 -10.87 -20.22
N LYS A 292 6.02 -12.15 -19.87
CA LYS A 292 4.78 -12.60 -19.23
C LYS A 292 4.61 -11.98 -17.84
N ALA A 293 5.70 -11.86 -17.08
CA ALA A 293 5.69 -11.17 -15.79
C ALA A 293 5.35 -9.68 -15.95
N LEU A 294 5.83 -9.05 -17.03
CA LEU A 294 5.50 -7.66 -17.36
C LEU A 294 4.01 -7.49 -17.70
N TYR A 295 3.46 -8.39 -18.52
CA TYR A 295 2.04 -8.38 -18.89
C TYR A 295 1.16 -8.57 -17.65
N PHE A 296 1.48 -9.53 -16.79
CA PHE A 296 0.76 -9.75 -15.55
C PHE A 296 0.68 -8.47 -14.70
N VAL A 297 1.83 -7.85 -14.38
CA VAL A 297 1.83 -6.68 -13.50
C VAL A 297 1.10 -5.48 -14.12
N LEU A 298 1.17 -5.30 -15.43
CA LEU A 298 0.47 -4.22 -16.11
C LEU A 298 -1.05 -4.44 -16.11
N ILE A 299 -1.49 -5.60 -16.59
CA ILE A 299 -2.92 -5.90 -16.75
C ILE A 299 -3.61 -5.94 -15.40
N VAL A 300 -3.06 -6.69 -14.43
CA VAL A 300 -3.66 -6.83 -13.10
C VAL A 300 -3.77 -5.47 -12.40
N HIS A 301 -2.69 -4.69 -12.35
CA HIS A 301 -2.72 -3.39 -11.69
C HIS A 301 -3.69 -2.42 -12.37
N THR A 302 -3.73 -2.42 -13.70
CA THR A 302 -4.62 -1.54 -14.47
C THR A 302 -6.08 -1.89 -14.21
N VAL A 303 -6.45 -3.17 -14.30
CA VAL A 303 -7.83 -3.61 -14.11
C VAL A 303 -8.29 -3.39 -12.66
N GLN A 304 -7.44 -3.69 -11.67
CA GLN A 304 -7.76 -3.41 -10.27
C GLN A 304 -7.85 -1.91 -9.98
N THR A 305 -7.07 -1.08 -10.65
CA THR A 305 -7.18 0.39 -10.56
C THR A 305 -8.49 0.90 -11.16
N LEU A 306 -8.96 0.31 -12.27
CA LEU A 306 -10.28 0.64 -12.83
C LEU A 306 -11.42 0.36 -11.83
N LEU A 307 -11.34 -0.74 -11.07
CA LEU A 307 -12.31 -1.00 -10.00
C LEU A 307 -12.33 0.13 -8.96
N VAL A 308 -11.15 0.63 -8.55
CA VAL A 308 -11.05 1.77 -7.61
C VAL A 308 -11.71 3.03 -8.18
N ILE A 309 -11.54 3.31 -9.48
CA ILE A 309 -12.17 4.45 -10.15
C ILE A 309 -13.71 4.29 -10.14
N VAL A 310 -14.20 3.12 -10.52
CA VAL A 310 -15.65 2.83 -10.54
C VAL A 310 -16.27 2.99 -9.15
N LEU A 311 -15.63 2.44 -8.11
CA LEU A 311 -16.09 2.59 -6.73
C LEU A 311 -16.05 4.04 -6.25
N GLY A 312 -15.04 4.80 -6.66
CA GLY A 312 -14.94 6.23 -6.35
C GLY A 312 -16.06 7.04 -6.98
N ILE A 313 -16.36 6.80 -8.25
CA ILE A 313 -17.48 7.44 -8.97
C ILE A 313 -18.81 7.06 -8.31
N TYR A 314 -19.02 5.76 -8.04
CA TYR A 314 -20.21 5.27 -7.34
C TYR A 314 -20.40 5.99 -6.00
N ALA A 315 -19.34 6.05 -5.18
CA ALA A 315 -19.41 6.67 -3.86
C ALA A 315 -19.66 8.18 -3.94
N TRP A 316 -19.04 8.86 -4.90
CA TRP A 316 -19.28 10.27 -5.14
C TRP A 316 -20.74 10.56 -5.52
N LEU A 317 -21.32 9.75 -6.42
CA LEU A 317 -22.73 9.84 -6.77
C LEU A 317 -23.63 9.53 -5.57
N ALA A 318 -23.38 8.45 -4.84
CA ALA A 318 -24.16 8.07 -3.66
C ALA A 318 -24.14 9.15 -2.57
N LEU A 319 -23.01 9.83 -2.38
CA LEU A 319 -22.88 10.94 -1.43
C LEU A 319 -23.72 12.15 -1.85
N ASN A 320 -23.92 12.42 -3.14
CA ASN A 320 -24.78 13.51 -3.60
C ASN A 320 -26.27 13.31 -3.21
N PHE A 321 -26.70 12.06 -3.07
CA PHE A 321 -28.04 11.73 -2.57
C PHE A 321 -28.12 11.57 -1.06
N THR A 322 -27.00 11.71 -0.36
CA THR A 322 -26.92 11.54 1.09
C THR A 322 -27.20 12.88 1.80
N THR A 323 -28.18 12.88 2.71
CA THR A 323 -28.51 14.07 3.50
C THR A 323 -27.37 14.46 4.44
N VAL A 324 -27.01 15.74 4.48
CA VAL A 324 -26.02 16.28 5.43
C VAL A 324 -26.65 16.34 6.82
N ARG A 325 -26.00 15.76 7.82
CA ARG A 325 -26.39 15.90 9.22
C ARG A 325 -26.08 17.34 9.68
N LYS A 326 -27.10 18.06 10.14
CA LYS A 326 -26.86 19.34 10.80
C LYS A 326 -26.16 19.04 12.14
N THR A 327 -24.98 19.55 12.33
CA THR A 327 -24.33 19.60 13.66
C THR A 327 -25.21 20.42 14.58
N LYS A 328 -25.63 19.82 15.71
CA LYS A 328 -26.24 20.55 16.82
C LYS A 328 -25.19 21.37 17.55
#